data_c1c3b915f403932a445c1eb1a6bcdf9f
#
_entry.id   c1c3b915f403932a445c1eb1a6bcdf9f
#
_cell.length_a   1.000
_cell.length_b   1.000
_cell.length_c   1.000
_cell.angle_alpha   90.00
_cell.angle_beta   90.00
_cell.angle_gamma   90.00
#
_symmetry.space_group_name_H-M   'P 1'
#
loop_
_entity.id
_entity.type
_entity.pdbx_description
1 polymer ?
#
loop_
_entity_poly.entity_id
_entity_poly.type
_entity_poly.pdbx_seq_one_letter_code
_entity_poly.pdbx_strand_id
1 'polypeptide(L)'
;MLRLSALYRYPLKSGKVDVLKSVDLDKLGLDGDRRWMLVDEASGRFLTQRAEAKMSQLSALWNAQGGLTLSAPEQASIEIALPGNHAELRGVTIWRDTLRVPDAGDAAAAWVSDFIGKPTRLVQIPLERARTTQAGYGKDDDQVAFADGYPLLVIGQASLDDLSQRIGRPMDMLRFRPNLVIEGSAAFAEDGWKRLRIGDVEFRAVKPCSRCILTTIDPQTGERSADREPLATLQKYRAQEDGAMFGQNLVNDGLGLLEVGMPVTVLE
;
A
#
# COMPACT_ATOMS: atom_id res chain seq x y z
N MET A 1 -25.76 -2.86 -7.48
CA MET A 1 -25.15 -1.52 -7.65
C MET A 1 -23.76 -1.58 -7.06
N LEU A 2 -22.73 -1.13 -7.80
CA LEU A 2 -21.37 -1.12 -7.29
C LEU A 2 -21.22 -0.04 -6.23
N ARG A 3 -20.48 -0.35 -5.15
CA ARG A 3 -20.15 0.63 -4.11
C ARG A 3 -18.79 0.37 -3.49
N LEU A 4 -18.19 1.40 -2.97
CA LEU A 4 -16.95 1.33 -2.18
C LEU A 4 -17.28 0.73 -0.81
N SER A 5 -16.84 -0.51 -0.56
CA SER A 5 -17.15 -1.24 0.66
C SER A 5 -16.09 -1.12 1.75
N ALA A 6 -14.83 -0.83 1.38
CA ALA A 6 -13.77 -0.57 2.33
C ALA A 6 -12.70 0.37 1.78
N LEU A 7 -12.10 1.13 2.70
CA LEU A 7 -10.98 2.03 2.48
C LEU A 7 -9.82 1.65 3.41
N TYR A 8 -8.65 1.45 2.83
CA TYR A 8 -7.44 1.05 3.53
C TYR A 8 -6.27 1.95 3.20
N ARG A 9 -5.67 2.53 4.23
CA ARG A 9 -4.43 3.28 4.14
C ARG A 9 -3.30 2.51 4.79
N TYR A 10 -2.10 2.67 4.28
CA TYR A 10 -0.87 2.09 4.84
C TYR A 10 0.17 3.19 4.97
N PRO A 11 0.15 4.01 6.01
CA PRO A 11 1.05 5.16 6.11
C PRO A 11 2.52 4.79 5.97
N LEU A 12 2.91 3.65 6.55
CA LEU A 12 4.24 3.06 6.45
C LEU A 12 4.28 1.95 5.39
N LYS A 13 5.23 2.03 4.44
CA LYS A 13 5.49 0.93 3.51
C LYS A 13 5.77 -0.36 4.27
N SER A 14 5.05 -1.43 3.94
CA SER A 14 5.11 -2.71 4.64
C SER A 14 4.68 -2.69 6.11
N GLY A 15 4.11 -1.60 6.62
CA GLY A 15 3.47 -1.52 7.93
C GLY A 15 2.04 -2.06 7.93
N LYS A 16 1.40 -2.03 9.09
CA LYS A 16 0.02 -2.45 9.31
C LYS A 16 -0.96 -1.50 8.61
N VAL A 17 -2.16 -2.00 8.36
CA VAL A 17 -3.26 -1.23 7.77
C VAL A 17 -3.83 -0.22 8.76
N ASP A 18 -4.24 0.93 8.24
CA ASP A 18 -5.14 1.90 8.87
C ASP A 18 -6.49 1.82 8.13
N VAL A 19 -7.55 1.40 8.84
CA VAL A 19 -8.90 1.18 8.29
C VAL A 19 -9.69 2.47 8.41
N LEU A 20 -10.18 2.98 7.28
CA LEU A 20 -10.81 4.29 7.22
C LEU A 20 -12.29 4.22 6.86
N LYS A 21 -13.06 5.18 7.35
CA LYS A 21 -14.44 5.44 6.87
C LYS A 21 -14.45 6.46 5.74
N SER A 22 -13.55 7.43 5.80
CA SER A 22 -13.37 8.46 4.79
C SER A 22 -11.92 8.93 4.73
N VAL A 23 -11.49 9.47 3.60
CA VAL A 23 -10.13 9.98 3.39
C VAL A 23 -10.09 10.91 2.19
N ASP A 24 -9.33 11.99 2.30
CA ASP A 24 -9.04 12.86 1.17
C ASP A 24 -8.04 12.20 0.21
N LEU A 25 -8.18 12.54 -1.07
CA LEU A 25 -7.21 12.22 -2.11
C LEU A 25 -6.29 13.40 -2.35
N ASP A 26 -5.01 13.12 -2.47
CA ASP A 26 -4.05 14.03 -3.08
C ASP A 26 -3.52 13.47 -4.41
N LYS A 27 -2.52 14.11 -5.00
CA LYS A 27 -1.92 13.67 -6.28
C LYS A 27 -1.19 12.32 -6.21
N LEU A 28 -0.96 11.78 -5.01
CA LEU A 28 -0.28 10.51 -4.78
C LEU A 28 -1.25 9.43 -4.23
N GLY A 29 -2.55 9.59 -4.42
CA GLY A 29 -3.58 8.66 -3.96
C GLY A 29 -4.21 9.10 -2.64
N LEU A 30 -4.51 8.15 -1.74
CA LEU A 30 -5.07 8.49 -0.42
C LEU A 30 -4.06 9.31 0.39
N ASP A 31 -4.54 10.40 1.01
CA ASP A 31 -3.68 11.22 1.88
C ASP A 31 -3.01 10.34 2.95
N GLY A 32 -1.69 10.48 3.06
CA GLY A 32 -0.87 9.72 4.01
C GLY A 32 -0.51 8.29 3.57
N ASP A 33 -1.00 7.78 2.43
CA ASP A 33 -0.71 6.41 2.02
C ASP A 33 0.75 6.23 1.56
N ARG A 34 1.48 5.28 2.17
CA ARG A 34 2.90 4.96 1.90
C ARG A 34 3.81 6.18 1.86
N ARG A 35 3.55 7.19 2.73
CA ARG A 35 4.41 8.37 2.86
C ARG A 35 5.68 8.10 3.65
N TRP A 36 5.73 7.01 4.41
CA TRP A 36 6.84 6.64 5.26
C TRP A 36 7.41 5.28 4.88
N MET A 37 8.72 5.12 5.10
CA MET A 37 9.44 3.92 4.74
C MET A 37 10.60 3.66 5.71
N LEU A 38 10.82 2.39 6.08
CA LEU A 38 12.00 1.97 6.78
C LEU A 38 13.11 1.64 5.77
N VAL A 39 14.33 2.06 6.11
CA VAL A 39 15.53 1.76 5.34
C VAL A 39 16.64 1.22 6.24
N ASP A 40 17.44 0.33 5.73
CA ASP A 40 18.69 -0.08 6.36
C ASP A 40 19.62 1.13 6.47
N GLU A 41 20.17 1.38 7.67
CA GLU A 41 20.91 2.60 7.95
C GLU A 41 22.18 2.73 7.11
N ALA A 42 22.89 1.62 6.91
CA ALA A 42 24.18 1.63 6.21
C ALA A 42 24.03 1.76 4.69
N SER A 43 23.08 1.02 4.10
CA SER A 43 22.90 0.95 2.65
C SER A 43 21.86 1.90 2.08
N GLY A 44 20.96 2.44 2.91
CA GLY A 44 19.80 3.21 2.46
C GLY A 44 18.75 2.37 1.71
N ARG A 45 18.91 1.04 1.63
CA ARG A 45 17.91 0.18 0.96
C ARG A 45 16.66 0.04 1.81
N PHE A 46 15.52 0.10 1.13
CA PHE A 46 14.22 -0.06 1.78
C PHE A 46 14.01 -1.46 2.39
N LEU A 47 13.36 -1.51 3.54
CA LEU A 47 12.93 -2.74 4.19
C LEU A 47 11.51 -3.13 3.76
N THR A 48 11.23 -4.42 3.73
CA THR A 48 9.92 -4.94 3.35
C THR A 48 9.54 -6.16 4.18
N GLN A 49 8.25 -6.45 4.29
CA GLN A 49 7.75 -7.70 4.87
C GLN A 49 8.31 -8.96 4.19
N ARG A 50 8.83 -8.86 2.96
CA ARG A 50 9.45 -10.02 2.28
C ARG A 50 10.68 -10.53 3.03
N ALA A 51 11.47 -9.61 3.59
CA ALA A 51 12.65 -9.92 4.38
C ALA A 51 12.37 -9.88 5.89
N GLU A 52 11.55 -8.92 6.33
CA GLU A 52 11.25 -8.63 7.73
C GLU A 52 9.73 -8.80 7.96
N ALA A 53 9.26 -10.05 8.05
CA ALA A 53 7.82 -10.34 8.13
C ALA A 53 7.12 -9.64 9.30
N LYS A 54 7.81 -9.45 10.44
CA LYS A 54 7.31 -8.73 11.61
C LYS A 54 6.90 -7.27 11.34
N MET A 55 7.33 -6.66 10.24
CA MET A 55 6.83 -5.34 9.84
C MET A 55 5.30 -5.32 9.66
N SER A 56 4.65 -6.46 9.41
CA SER A 56 3.18 -6.55 9.36
C SER A 56 2.52 -6.17 10.70
N GLN A 57 3.24 -6.28 11.80
CA GLN A 57 2.76 -5.96 13.14
C GLN A 57 3.05 -4.50 13.54
N LEU A 58 3.90 -3.80 12.76
CA LEU A 58 4.23 -2.40 13.01
C LEU A 58 3.07 -1.50 12.58
N SER A 59 2.34 -0.99 13.56
CA SER A 59 1.28 -0.02 13.34
C SER A 59 1.85 1.38 13.17
N ALA A 60 1.35 2.10 12.18
CA ALA A 60 1.69 3.48 11.90
C ALA A 60 0.38 4.23 11.62
N LEU A 61 -0.10 4.98 12.59
CA LEU A 61 -1.31 5.79 12.43
C LEU A 61 -0.92 7.19 11.97
N TRP A 62 -1.51 7.62 10.87
CA TRP A 62 -1.33 8.95 10.31
C TRP A 62 -2.08 9.98 11.14
N ASN A 63 -1.43 11.06 11.53
CA ASN A 63 -2.07 12.17 12.24
C ASN A 63 -2.32 13.37 11.31
N ALA A 64 -3.18 14.29 11.75
CA ALA A 64 -3.60 15.46 10.96
C ALA A 64 -2.44 16.42 10.60
N GLN A 65 -1.29 16.34 11.28
CA GLN A 65 -0.11 17.14 11.01
C GLN A 65 0.86 16.44 10.04
N GLY A 66 0.49 15.28 9.48
CA GLY A 66 1.33 14.50 8.58
C GLY A 66 2.41 13.65 9.26
N GLY A 67 2.43 13.61 10.57
CA GLY A 67 3.29 12.74 11.35
C GLY A 67 2.68 11.35 11.56
N LEU A 68 3.35 10.53 12.38
CA LEU A 68 2.91 9.17 12.72
C LEU A 68 2.87 8.95 14.23
N THR A 69 1.91 8.16 14.67
CA THR A 69 2.02 7.39 15.93
C THR A 69 2.47 5.98 15.57
N LEU A 70 3.68 5.59 15.94
CA LEU A 70 4.18 4.21 15.79
C LEU A 70 3.89 3.39 17.03
N SER A 71 3.44 2.15 16.82
CA SER A 71 3.30 1.16 17.88
C SER A 71 3.59 -0.25 17.38
N ALA A 72 4.13 -1.10 18.24
CA ALA A 72 4.46 -2.49 17.95
C ALA A 72 4.21 -3.35 19.22
N PRO A 73 4.06 -4.68 19.09
CA PRO A 73 3.99 -5.56 20.25
C PRO A 73 5.20 -5.37 21.17
N GLU A 74 4.94 -5.39 22.49
CA GLU A 74 5.95 -5.32 23.55
C GLU A 74 6.83 -4.04 23.55
N GLN A 75 6.45 -3.01 22.79
CA GLN A 75 7.18 -1.75 22.70
C GLN A 75 6.26 -0.56 22.94
N ALA A 76 6.69 0.41 23.75
CA ALA A 76 5.94 1.63 23.98
C ALA A 76 5.77 2.42 22.68
N SER A 77 4.60 3.00 22.45
CA SER A 77 4.35 3.82 21.27
C SER A 77 5.18 5.12 21.29
N ILE A 78 5.49 5.62 20.09
CA ILE A 78 6.21 6.88 19.89
C ILE A 78 5.48 7.77 18.88
N GLU A 79 5.44 9.06 19.19
CA GLU A 79 4.97 10.09 18.26
C GLU A 79 6.13 10.60 17.40
N ILE A 80 5.94 10.54 16.09
CA ILE A 80 6.91 11.02 15.09
C ILE A 80 6.31 12.23 14.40
N ALA A 81 6.93 13.37 14.58
CA ALA A 81 6.53 14.58 13.86
C ALA A 81 6.91 14.50 12.37
N LEU A 82 6.16 15.22 11.52
CA LEU A 82 6.55 15.40 10.13
C LEU A 82 7.93 16.09 10.09
N PRO A 83 8.92 15.54 9.35
CA PRO A 83 10.23 16.17 9.24
C PRO A 83 10.12 17.59 8.67
N GLY A 84 10.71 18.56 9.35
CA GLY A 84 10.70 19.94 8.92
C GLY A 84 11.68 20.22 7.75
N ASN A 85 11.65 21.44 7.22
CA ASN A 85 12.48 21.86 6.07
C ASN A 85 13.99 21.74 6.29
N HIS A 86 14.44 21.66 7.54
CA HIS A 86 15.86 21.49 7.92
C HIS A 86 16.23 20.05 8.28
N ALA A 87 15.29 19.08 8.09
CA ALA A 87 15.60 17.69 8.33
C ALA A 87 16.73 17.19 7.42
N GLU A 88 17.58 16.35 7.97
CA GLU A 88 18.64 15.71 7.20
C GLU A 88 18.04 14.96 6.02
N LEU A 89 18.60 15.14 4.82
CA LEU A 89 18.21 14.38 3.64
C LEU A 89 19.06 13.12 3.53
N ARG A 90 18.43 11.97 3.63
CA ARG A 90 19.05 10.66 3.46
C ARG A 90 18.91 10.14 2.04
N GLY A 91 20.01 9.63 1.48
CA GLY A 91 19.97 8.87 0.24
C GLY A 91 19.32 7.50 0.46
N VAL A 92 18.27 7.20 -0.28
CA VAL A 92 17.54 5.93 -0.15
C VAL A 92 17.34 5.26 -1.51
N THR A 93 17.32 3.94 -1.53
CA THR A 93 17.03 3.15 -2.74
C THR A 93 15.76 2.34 -2.55
N ILE A 94 14.80 2.55 -3.43
CA ILE A 94 13.56 1.77 -3.53
C ILE A 94 13.41 1.22 -4.95
N TRP A 95 13.43 -0.09 -5.10
CA TRP A 95 13.47 -0.77 -6.40
C TRP A 95 14.63 -0.26 -7.29
N ARG A 96 14.31 0.49 -8.36
CA ARG A 96 15.27 1.08 -9.30
C ARG A 96 15.57 2.55 -8.99
N ASP A 97 14.78 3.15 -8.11
CA ASP A 97 14.83 4.58 -7.85
C ASP A 97 15.79 4.88 -6.68
N THR A 98 16.59 5.90 -6.84
CA THR A 98 17.40 6.50 -5.77
C THR A 98 16.90 7.90 -5.53
N LEU A 99 16.59 8.22 -4.26
CA LEU A 99 16.00 9.47 -3.83
C LEU A 99 16.80 10.07 -2.67
N ARG A 100 16.67 11.38 -2.49
CA ARG A 100 17.06 12.05 -1.24
C ARG A 100 15.80 12.55 -0.53
N VAL A 101 15.50 11.98 0.61
CA VAL A 101 14.27 12.23 1.37
C VAL A 101 14.55 12.54 2.83
N PRO A 102 13.70 13.33 3.51
CA PRO A 102 13.86 13.67 4.91
C PRO A 102 13.90 12.43 5.82
N ASP A 103 14.86 12.46 6.75
CA ASP A 103 15.00 11.51 7.85
C ASP A 103 14.14 11.95 9.04
N ALA A 104 13.52 11.01 9.74
CA ALA A 104 12.67 11.28 10.90
C ALA A 104 13.45 11.57 12.19
N GLY A 105 14.78 11.49 12.17
CA GLY A 105 15.65 11.76 13.30
C GLY A 105 15.98 10.53 14.15
N ASP A 106 16.89 10.75 15.12
CA ASP A 106 17.52 9.65 15.87
C ASP A 106 16.56 8.95 16.84
N ALA A 107 15.58 9.65 17.41
CA ALA A 107 14.59 9.04 18.28
C ALA A 107 13.73 8.01 17.53
N ALA A 108 13.29 8.35 16.31
CA ALA A 108 12.59 7.43 15.43
C ALA A 108 13.47 6.25 15.04
N ALA A 109 14.74 6.53 14.68
CA ALA A 109 15.70 5.50 14.30
C ALA A 109 15.98 4.51 15.43
N ALA A 110 16.18 4.98 16.66
CA ALA A 110 16.39 4.14 17.83
C ALA A 110 15.19 3.21 18.03
N TRP A 111 13.97 3.76 18.01
CA TRP A 111 12.74 3.01 18.22
C TRP A 111 12.53 1.93 17.13
N VAL A 112 12.67 2.27 15.85
CA VAL A 112 12.48 1.29 14.77
C VAL A 112 13.63 0.27 14.72
N SER A 113 14.86 0.65 15.10
CA SER A 113 15.99 -0.27 15.17
C SER A 113 15.79 -1.32 16.26
N ASP A 114 15.27 -0.93 17.42
CA ASP A 114 14.93 -1.84 18.50
C ASP A 114 13.88 -2.86 18.04
N PHE A 115 12.78 -2.40 17.44
CA PHE A 115 11.75 -3.28 16.89
C PHE A 115 12.28 -4.20 15.78
N ILE A 116 13.04 -3.67 14.82
CA ILE A 116 13.57 -4.45 13.69
C ILE A 116 14.73 -5.37 14.13
N GLY A 117 15.47 -4.99 15.17
CA GLY A 117 16.64 -5.74 15.67
C GLY A 117 17.91 -5.49 14.89
N LYS A 118 17.99 -4.39 14.12
CA LYS A 118 19.18 -3.94 13.38
C LYS A 118 19.12 -2.44 13.10
N PRO A 119 20.27 -1.78 12.82
CA PRO A 119 20.30 -0.36 12.51
C PRO A 119 19.36 -0.01 11.34
N THR A 120 18.35 0.81 11.63
CA THR A 120 17.24 1.13 10.72
C THR A 120 16.89 2.59 10.86
N ARG A 121 16.61 3.25 9.74
CA ARG A 121 16.13 4.63 9.73
C ARG A 121 14.69 4.68 9.22
N LEU A 122 13.93 5.66 9.70
CA LEU A 122 12.61 6.01 9.20
C LEU A 122 12.72 7.26 8.34
N VAL A 123 12.18 7.21 7.13
CA VAL A 123 12.21 8.32 6.17
C VAL A 123 10.82 8.65 5.67
N GLN A 124 10.61 9.91 5.28
CA GLN A 124 9.35 10.43 4.77
C GLN A 124 9.52 10.97 3.35
N ILE A 125 8.54 10.74 2.46
CA ILE A 125 8.53 11.30 1.12
C ILE A 125 7.52 12.44 1.04
N PRO A 126 7.97 13.69 0.88
CA PRO A 126 7.07 14.82 0.64
C PRO A 126 6.56 14.82 -0.81
N LEU A 127 5.47 15.54 -1.06
CA LEU A 127 4.78 15.54 -2.36
C LEU A 127 5.69 15.95 -3.53
N GLU A 128 6.60 16.90 -3.30
CA GLU A 128 7.51 17.43 -4.32
C GLU A 128 8.68 16.49 -4.66
N ARG A 129 8.87 15.42 -3.87
CA ARG A 129 9.92 14.41 -4.08
C ARG A 129 9.37 13.06 -4.52
N ALA A 130 8.08 13.03 -4.88
CA ALA A 130 7.43 11.80 -5.34
C ALA A 130 8.14 11.21 -6.56
N ARG A 131 8.05 9.89 -6.67
CA ARG A 131 8.61 9.13 -7.79
C ARG A 131 7.65 9.16 -8.98
N THR A 132 8.14 9.01 -10.19
CA THR A 132 7.31 8.70 -11.36
C THR A 132 6.81 7.25 -11.26
N THR A 133 5.59 6.99 -11.72
CA THR A 133 5.06 5.63 -11.85
C THR A 133 5.82 4.82 -12.90
N GLN A 134 5.54 3.52 -13.00
CA GLN A 134 6.20 2.67 -13.98
C GLN A 134 5.89 3.14 -15.42
N ALA A 135 6.94 3.40 -16.21
CA ALA A 135 6.80 3.80 -17.62
C ALA A 135 6.02 2.77 -18.46
N GLY A 136 5.30 3.24 -19.47
CA GLY A 136 4.52 2.41 -20.39
C GLY A 136 3.09 2.11 -19.90
N TYR A 137 2.72 2.57 -18.71
CA TYR A 137 1.38 2.44 -18.15
C TYR A 137 0.99 3.77 -17.50
N GLY A 138 -0.14 4.34 -17.87
CA GLY A 138 -0.57 5.64 -17.34
C GLY A 138 0.04 6.83 -18.08
N LYS A 139 0.09 8.00 -17.46
CA LYS A 139 0.65 9.24 -18.00
C LYS A 139 2.08 9.44 -17.49
N ASP A 140 2.90 10.18 -18.23
CA ASP A 140 4.30 10.44 -17.88
C ASP A 140 4.47 11.27 -16.59
N ASP A 141 3.45 12.05 -16.23
CA ASP A 141 3.42 12.88 -15.02
C ASP A 141 2.74 12.19 -13.82
N ASP A 142 2.27 10.96 -13.98
CA ASP A 142 1.73 10.18 -12.86
C ASP A 142 2.82 9.91 -11.82
N GLN A 143 2.49 10.16 -10.56
CA GLN A 143 3.44 10.07 -9.45
C GLN A 143 3.00 9.03 -8.42
N VAL A 144 3.96 8.54 -7.65
CA VAL A 144 3.75 7.58 -6.57
C VAL A 144 4.69 7.87 -5.40
N ALA A 145 4.20 7.67 -4.18
CA ALA A 145 5.01 7.75 -2.97
C ALA A 145 5.91 6.50 -2.82
N PHE A 146 5.95 5.87 -1.66
CA PHE A 146 6.70 4.61 -1.45
C PHE A 146 5.89 3.34 -1.78
N ALA A 147 4.71 3.44 -2.41
CA ALA A 147 4.04 2.25 -2.97
C ALA A 147 4.91 1.62 -4.08
N ASP A 148 4.63 0.38 -4.45
CA ASP A 148 5.55 -0.36 -5.33
C ASP A 148 5.63 0.24 -6.74
N GLY A 149 4.51 0.54 -7.38
CA GLY A 149 4.51 1.10 -8.73
C GLY A 149 3.47 2.17 -9.00
N TYR A 150 2.36 2.13 -8.27
CA TYR A 150 1.21 3.03 -8.48
C TYR A 150 0.59 3.45 -7.15
N PRO A 151 -0.12 4.60 -7.10
CA PRO A 151 -0.64 5.13 -5.85
C PRO A 151 -1.73 4.28 -5.21
N LEU A 152 -2.57 3.62 -6.00
CA LEU A 152 -3.75 2.93 -5.48
C LEU A 152 -3.87 1.50 -6.04
N LEU A 153 -4.50 0.64 -5.26
CA LEU A 153 -4.89 -0.71 -5.66
C LEU A 153 -6.37 -0.92 -5.34
N VAL A 154 -7.14 -1.36 -6.34
CA VAL A 154 -8.54 -1.78 -6.17
C VAL A 154 -8.68 -3.29 -6.31
N ILE A 155 -9.56 -3.88 -5.49
CA ILE A 155 -9.94 -5.29 -5.56
C ILE A 155 -11.46 -5.39 -5.40
N GLY A 156 -12.10 -6.24 -6.21
CA GLY A 156 -13.50 -6.62 -6.05
C GLY A 156 -13.67 -7.60 -4.88
N GLN A 157 -14.67 -7.39 -4.01
CA GLN A 157 -14.97 -8.34 -2.93
C GLN A 157 -15.27 -9.74 -3.48
N ALA A 158 -16.07 -9.82 -4.55
CA ALA A 158 -16.40 -11.11 -5.19
C ALA A 158 -15.17 -11.84 -5.75
N SER A 159 -14.11 -11.11 -6.12
CA SER A 159 -12.85 -11.72 -6.55
C SER A 159 -12.13 -12.41 -5.39
N LEU A 160 -12.17 -11.83 -4.19
CA LEU A 160 -11.65 -12.46 -2.98
C LEU A 160 -12.49 -13.66 -2.56
N ASP A 161 -13.81 -13.58 -2.72
CA ASP A 161 -14.73 -14.67 -2.40
C ASP A 161 -14.50 -15.88 -3.31
N ASP A 162 -14.33 -15.68 -4.63
CA ASP A 162 -13.95 -16.73 -5.59
C ASP A 162 -12.60 -17.37 -5.23
N LEU A 163 -11.60 -16.56 -4.92
CA LEU A 163 -10.29 -17.05 -4.51
C LEU A 163 -10.38 -17.88 -3.21
N SER A 164 -11.12 -17.41 -2.23
CA SER A 164 -11.35 -18.11 -0.95
C SER A 164 -12.04 -19.45 -1.17
N GLN A 165 -13.03 -19.49 -2.06
CA GLN A 165 -13.72 -20.72 -2.44
C GLN A 165 -12.77 -21.73 -3.10
N ARG A 166 -11.90 -21.28 -4.01
CA ARG A 166 -10.90 -22.16 -4.67
C ARG A 166 -9.85 -22.70 -3.73
N ILE A 167 -9.45 -21.93 -2.72
CA ILE A 167 -8.51 -22.35 -1.66
C ILE A 167 -9.19 -23.30 -0.66
N GLY A 168 -10.53 -23.21 -0.51
CA GLY A 168 -11.32 -24.00 0.44
C GLY A 168 -11.35 -23.41 1.86
N ARG A 169 -10.90 -22.17 2.05
CA ARG A 169 -10.99 -21.41 3.32
C ARG A 169 -11.02 -19.90 3.08
N PRO A 170 -11.56 -19.10 4.03
CA PRO A 170 -11.55 -17.65 3.92
C PRO A 170 -10.13 -17.09 3.82
N MET A 171 -9.94 -16.12 2.89
CA MET A 171 -8.72 -15.33 2.77
C MET A 171 -8.97 -13.91 3.22
N ASP A 172 -8.02 -13.35 3.96
CA ASP A 172 -8.08 -11.96 4.40
C ASP A 172 -7.70 -11.02 3.23
N MET A 173 -8.55 -10.03 2.94
CA MET A 173 -8.32 -8.98 1.95
C MET A 173 -7.01 -8.23 2.20
N LEU A 174 -6.63 -8.06 3.45
CA LEU A 174 -5.44 -7.31 3.85
C LEU A 174 -4.11 -7.98 3.41
N ARG A 175 -4.12 -9.27 3.06
CA ARG A 175 -2.96 -9.95 2.45
C ARG A 175 -2.54 -9.32 1.12
N PHE A 176 -3.50 -8.73 0.41
CA PHE A 176 -3.30 -8.08 -0.88
C PHE A 176 -3.02 -6.59 -0.76
N ARG A 177 -3.25 -5.99 0.41
CA ARG A 177 -2.98 -4.58 0.71
C ARG A 177 -3.66 -3.60 -0.25
N PRO A 178 -4.95 -3.78 -0.60
CA PRO A 178 -5.67 -2.82 -1.43
C PRO A 178 -5.87 -1.50 -0.70
N ASN A 179 -6.14 -0.44 -1.46
CA ASN A 179 -6.64 0.83 -0.92
C ASN A 179 -8.17 0.87 -0.98
N LEU A 180 -8.75 0.33 -2.05
CA LEU A 180 -10.17 0.37 -2.36
C LEU A 180 -10.69 -1.05 -2.52
N VAL A 181 -11.79 -1.37 -1.84
CA VAL A 181 -12.54 -2.60 -2.06
C VAL A 181 -13.91 -2.25 -2.61
N ILE A 182 -14.28 -2.87 -3.73
CA ILE A 182 -15.56 -2.65 -4.40
C ILE A 182 -16.42 -3.89 -4.24
N GLU A 183 -17.67 -3.70 -3.83
CA GLU A 183 -18.67 -4.77 -3.80
C GLU A 183 -19.79 -4.55 -4.83
N GLY A 184 -20.55 -5.61 -5.10
CA GLY A 184 -21.67 -5.59 -6.05
C GLY A 184 -21.27 -5.91 -7.50
N SER A 185 -20.00 -6.21 -7.79
CA SER A 185 -19.54 -6.72 -9.08
C SER A 185 -19.51 -8.25 -9.12
N ALA A 186 -19.42 -8.82 -10.32
CA ALA A 186 -18.97 -10.20 -10.49
C ALA A 186 -17.48 -10.36 -10.11
N ALA A 187 -17.05 -11.57 -9.83
CA ALA A 187 -15.64 -11.87 -9.58
C ALA A 187 -14.79 -11.49 -10.80
N PHE A 188 -13.67 -10.82 -10.54
CA PHE A 188 -12.71 -10.33 -11.53
C PHE A 188 -13.26 -9.31 -12.53
N ALA A 189 -14.41 -8.69 -12.26
CA ALA A 189 -14.94 -7.62 -13.10
C ALA A 189 -13.96 -6.45 -13.21
N GLU A 190 -13.17 -6.20 -12.15
CA GLU A 190 -12.13 -5.17 -12.13
C GLU A 190 -11.04 -5.35 -13.19
N ASP A 191 -10.86 -6.55 -13.72
CA ASP A 191 -9.88 -6.80 -14.78
C ASP A 191 -10.23 -6.10 -16.11
N GLY A 192 -11.51 -5.87 -16.33
CA GLY A 192 -12.01 -5.20 -17.53
C GLY A 192 -12.16 -3.68 -17.39
N TRP A 193 -11.98 -3.13 -16.19
CA TRP A 193 -12.17 -1.68 -15.98
C TRP A 193 -10.98 -0.91 -16.52
N LYS A 194 -11.26 0.16 -17.27
CA LYS A 194 -10.25 1.13 -17.71
C LYS A 194 -10.41 2.46 -17.01
N ARG A 195 -11.66 2.90 -16.79
CA ARG A 195 -11.99 4.11 -16.06
C ARG A 195 -13.18 3.86 -15.14
N LEU A 196 -13.09 4.36 -13.92
CA LEU A 196 -14.19 4.31 -12.95
C LEU A 196 -14.30 5.65 -12.23
N ARG A 197 -15.48 5.92 -11.69
CA ARG A 197 -15.75 7.09 -10.86
C ARG A 197 -16.32 6.64 -9.53
N ILE A 198 -15.77 7.20 -8.45
CA ILE A 198 -16.22 7.02 -7.07
C ILE A 198 -16.56 8.41 -6.52
N GLY A 199 -17.82 8.65 -6.15
CA GLY A 199 -18.27 10.01 -5.90
C GLY A 199 -18.02 10.90 -7.11
N ASP A 200 -17.28 11.99 -6.91
CA ASP A 200 -16.93 12.96 -7.96
C ASP A 200 -15.55 12.73 -8.57
N VAL A 201 -14.78 11.76 -8.07
CA VAL A 201 -13.41 11.53 -8.53
C VAL A 201 -13.33 10.39 -9.54
N GLU A 202 -12.66 10.64 -10.65
CA GLU A 202 -12.35 9.63 -11.67
C GLU A 202 -10.98 8.99 -11.43
N PHE A 203 -10.90 7.71 -11.79
CA PHE A 203 -9.70 6.89 -11.68
C PHE A 203 -9.45 6.16 -12.98
N ARG A 204 -8.18 6.03 -13.35
CA ARG A 204 -7.71 5.18 -14.44
C ARG A 204 -7.19 3.87 -13.88
N ALA A 205 -7.66 2.75 -14.40
CA ALA A 205 -7.03 1.45 -14.18
C ALA A 205 -5.87 1.31 -15.16
N VAL A 206 -4.67 1.27 -14.65
CA VAL A 206 -3.45 1.41 -15.48
C VAL A 206 -2.73 0.09 -15.70
N LYS A 207 -2.76 -0.82 -14.72
CA LYS A 207 -2.06 -2.10 -14.83
C LYS A 207 -2.64 -3.15 -13.89
N PRO A 208 -2.80 -4.43 -14.31
CA PRO A 208 -3.05 -5.53 -13.38
C PRO A 208 -1.98 -5.60 -12.31
N CYS A 209 -2.37 -5.95 -11.08
CA CYS A 209 -1.44 -6.06 -9.96
C CYS A 209 -0.85 -7.46 -9.87
N SER A 210 0.44 -7.60 -10.21
CA SER A 210 1.19 -8.84 -10.01
C SER A 210 1.43 -9.12 -8.54
N ARG A 211 1.15 -10.34 -8.10
CA ARG A 211 1.23 -10.75 -6.70
C ARG A 211 2.51 -11.55 -6.43
N CYS A 212 3.07 -11.31 -5.27
CA CYS A 212 4.33 -11.94 -4.85
C CYS A 212 4.16 -12.67 -3.51
N ILE A 213 5.25 -13.24 -3.01
CA ILE A 213 5.30 -13.98 -1.74
C ILE A 213 4.74 -13.21 -0.53
N LEU A 214 4.68 -11.86 -0.58
CA LEU A 214 4.13 -11.05 0.49
C LEU A 214 2.68 -11.42 0.82
N THR A 215 1.88 -11.83 -0.17
CA THR A 215 0.48 -12.24 0.03
C THR A 215 0.34 -13.49 0.91
N THR A 216 1.41 -14.28 1.06
CA THR A 216 1.41 -15.47 1.92
C THR A 216 1.63 -15.13 3.40
N ILE A 217 1.99 -13.89 3.72
CA ILE A 217 2.18 -13.43 5.10
C ILE A 217 0.82 -13.09 5.70
N ASP A 218 0.55 -13.63 6.87
CA ASP A 218 -0.62 -13.27 7.63
C ASP A 218 -0.50 -11.83 8.16
N PRO A 219 -1.44 -10.94 7.85
CA PRO A 219 -1.33 -9.54 8.24
C PRO A 219 -1.48 -9.31 9.75
N GLN A 220 -2.01 -10.29 10.50
CA GLN A 220 -2.20 -10.19 11.96
C GLN A 220 -1.01 -10.75 12.72
N THR A 221 -0.48 -11.90 12.30
CA THR A 221 0.60 -12.60 13.03
C THR A 221 1.99 -12.38 12.45
N GLY A 222 2.09 -11.98 11.17
CA GLY A 222 3.35 -11.92 10.44
C GLY A 222 3.88 -13.28 9.98
N GLU A 223 3.14 -14.35 10.23
CA GLU A 223 3.56 -15.70 9.83
C GLU A 223 3.30 -15.96 8.34
N ARG A 224 4.18 -16.75 7.73
CA ARG A 224 3.99 -17.19 6.35
C ARG A 224 3.14 -18.44 6.31
N SER A 225 2.16 -18.47 5.40
CA SER A 225 1.35 -19.66 5.12
C SER A 225 2.25 -20.79 4.62
N ALA A 226 2.26 -21.93 5.32
CA ALA A 226 3.10 -23.08 4.98
C ALA A 226 2.76 -23.68 3.60
N ASP A 227 1.49 -23.62 3.20
CA ASP A 227 0.97 -24.05 1.90
C ASP A 227 1.16 -23.00 0.78
N ARG A 228 1.78 -21.87 1.09
CA ARG A 228 2.00 -20.73 0.17
C ARG A 228 0.72 -20.09 -0.37
N GLU A 229 -0.44 -20.33 0.27
CA GLU A 229 -1.68 -19.66 -0.12
C GLU A 229 -1.68 -18.19 0.35
N PRO A 230 -2.34 -17.30 -0.39
CA PRO A 230 -3.14 -17.48 -1.61
C PRO A 230 -2.34 -17.53 -2.93
N LEU A 231 -1.02 -17.33 -2.89
CA LEU A 231 -0.19 -17.21 -4.09
C LEU A 231 -0.17 -18.50 -4.91
N ALA A 232 -0.13 -19.67 -4.26
CA ALA A 232 -0.11 -20.97 -4.92
C ALA A 232 -1.36 -21.21 -5.78
N THR A 233 -2.53 -20.85 -5.28
CA THR A 233 -3.79 -20.94 -6.04
C THR A 233 -3.83 -19.92 -7.16
N LEU A 234 -3.45 -18.66 -6.91
CA LEU A 234 -3.41 -17.61 -7.94
C LEU A 234 -2.49 -18.00 -9.11
N GLN A 235 -1.36 -18.62 -8.85
CA GLN A 235 -0.43 -19.09 -9.89
C GLN A 235 -1.06 -20.16 -10.81
N LYS A 236 -2.09 -20.89 -10.38
CA LYS A 236 -2.75 -21.92 -11.18
C LYS A 236 -3.73 -21.36 -12.21
N TYR A 237 -4.46 -20.27 -11.90
CA TYR A 237 -5.54 -19.77 -12.77
C TYR A 237 -5.49 -18.29 -13.10
N ARG A 238 -4.59 -17.52 -12.46
CA ARG A 238 -4.41 -16.09 -12.68
C ARG A 238 -3.00 -15.75 -13.20
N ALA A 239 -2.22 -16.75 -13.63
CA ALA A 239 -0.88 -16.52 -14.15
C ALA A 239 -0.93 -15.77 -15.49
N GLN A 240 -0.08 -14.77 -15.62
CA GLN A 240 0.24 -14.03 -16.83
C GLN A 240 1.76 -13.92 -16.96
N GLU A 241 2.27 -13.29 -18.02
CA GLU A 241 3.71 -13.14 -18.25
C GLU A 241 4.46 -12.51 -17.08
N ASP A 242 3.89 -11.46 -16.47
CA ASP A 242 4.48 -10.73 -15.33
C ASP A 242 4.18 -11.37 -13.95
N GLY A 243 3.56 -12.55 -13.90
CA GLY A 243 3.23 -13.27 -12.66
C GLY A 243 1.73 -13.50 -12.44
N ALA A 244 1.35 -13.88 -11.23
CA ALA A 244 -0.05 -14.10 -10.88
C ALA A 244 -0.75 -12.76 -10.60
N MET A 245 -1.87 -12.49 -11.30
CA MET A 245 -2.57 -11.20 -11.23
C MET A 245 -3.78 -11.25 -10.28
N PHE A 246 -3.92 -10.21 -9.43
CA PHE A 246 -5.08 -10.06 -8.58
C PHE A 246 -5.28 -8.59 -8.19
N GLY A 247 -6.41 -7.98 -8.65
CA GLY A 247 -6.71 -6.56 -8.52
C GLY A 247 -6.04 -5.68 -9.56
N GLN A 248 -6.43 -4.40 -9.58
CA GLN A 248 -5.98 -3.40 -10.55
C GLN A 248 -5.31 -2.22 -9.87
N ASN A 249 -4.16 -1.81 -10.40
CA ASN A 249 -3.52 -0.57 -10.01
C ASN A 249 -4.28 0.62 -10.60
N LEU A 250 -4.53 1.63 -9.77
CA LEU A 250 -5.24 2.84 -10.18
C LEU A 250 -4.38 4.09 -9.97
N VAL A 251 -4.70 5.10 -10.78
CA VAL A 251 -4.28 6.49 -10.59
C VAL A 251 -5.53 7.38 -10.59
N ASN A 252 -5.63 8.29 -9.62
CA ASN A 252 -6.72 9.26 -9.58
C ASN A 252 -6.45 10.46 -10.50
N ASP A 253 -7.45 10.87 -11.28
CA ASP A 253 -7.40 12.04 -12.18
C ASP A 253 -7.96 13.31 -11.51
N GLY A 254 -8.19 13.28 -10.20
CA GLY A 254 -8.71 14.42 -9.44
C GLY A 254 -8.42 14.29 -7.95
N LEU A 255 -8.74 15.36 -7.23
CA LEU A 255 -8.73 15.42 -5.78
C LEU A 255 -10.18 15.31 -5.29
N GLY A 256 -10.38 14.92 -4.04
CA GLY A 256 -11.70 14.86 -3.42
C GLY A 256 -11.73 13.91 -2.24
N LEU A 257 -12.88 13.84 -1.59
CA LEU A 257 -13.13 12.95 -0.47
C LEU A 257 -13.66 11.60 -1.00
N LEU A 258 -13.12 10.52 -0.48
CA LEU A 258 -13.72 9.19 -0.58
C LEU A 258 -14.36 8.79 0.75
N GLU A 259 -15.50 8.16 0.67
CA GLU A 259 -16.22 7.65 1.84
C GLU A 259 -16.78 6.26 1.55
N VAL A 260 -16.67 5.36 2.51
CA VAL A 260 -17.26 4.02 2.44
C VAL A 260 -18.78 4.14 2.22
N GLY A 261 -19.31 3.37 1.26
CA GLY A 261 -20.69 3.42 0.83
C GLY A 261 -20.92 4.24 -0.45
N MET A 262 -19.95 5.04 -0.88
CA MET A 262 -20.09 5.81 -2.13
C MET A 262 -20.37 4.92 -3.33
N PRO A 263 -21.23 5.35 -4.25
CA PRO A 263 -21.50 4.63 -5.50
C PRO A 263 -20.26 4.61 -6.39
N VAL A 264 -20.08 3.50 -7.10
CA VAL A 264 -19.02 3.34 -8.10
C VAL A 264 -19.67 3.18 -9.46
N THR A 265 -19.19 3.93 -10.44
CA THR A 265 -19.62 3.85 -11.84
C THR A 265 -18.42 3.46 -12.70
N VAL A 266 -18.53 2.36 -13.42
CA VAL A 266 -17.58 2.01 -14.47
C VAL A 266 -17.88 2.86 -15.69
N LEU A 267 -16.93 3.65 -16.14
CA LEU A 267 -17.07 4.57 -17.26
C LEU A 267 -16.57 3.94 -18.57
N GLU A 268 -15.56 3.08 -18.46
CA GLU A 268 -14.97 2.37 -19.60
C GLU A 268 -14.35 1.05 -19.15
#